data_7c7fd54eb4a099ce84d95989863a0859
#
_entry.id   7c7fd54eb4a099ce84d95989863a0859
#
_cell.length_a   1.000
_cell.length_b   1.000
_cell.length_c   1.000
_cell.angle_alpha   90.00
_cell.angle_beta   90.00
_cell.angle_gamma   90.00
#
_symmetry.space_group_name_H-M   'P 1'
#
loop_
_entity.id
_entity.type
_entity.pdbx_description
1 polymer ?
#
loop_
_entity_poly.entity_id
_entity_poly.type
_entity_poly.pdbx_seq_one_letter_code
_entity_poly.pdbx_strand_id
1 'polypeptide(L)'
;MDKPLRSLSRKNWINRALQKLTDEGIDKVSIAALARDLSVTKGSFYWHFKDREDLLQAMLEHWEKTGSEVVFKEVDRVGGDGKRRLKHMSGIIFKRYGDQLNLELALRDWGRKDPKIGEIIAREDERRMDYMRGLFGEIYDDPKIAEAKAWLLFSLYVGEIIIAAPMKEQSREELLWACLDSLFENNKAANS
;
A
#
# COMPACT_ATOMS: atom_id res chain seq x y z
N MET A 1 -14.69 -39.96 10.99
CA MET A 1 -13.41 -39.74 10.30
C MET A 1 -13.11 -38.26 10.39
N ASP A 2 -12.36 -37.88 11.42
CA ASP A 2 -11.95 -36.49 11.59
C ASP A 2 -10.98 -36.11 10.49
N LYS A 3 -11.36 -35.11 9.69
CA LYS A 3 -10.44 -34.45 8.77
C LYS A 3 -9.28 -33.84 9.61
N PRO A 4 -8.01 -34.13 9.31
CA PRO A 4 -6.91 -33.52 10.04
C PRO A 4 -7.09 -32.02 9.98
N LEU A 5 -7.15 -31.38 11.13
CA LEU A 5 -7.08 -29.91 11.28
C LEU A 5 -5.89 -29.44 10.44
N ARG A 6 -6.15 -28.80 9.30
CA ARG A 6 -5.09 -28.17 8.51
C ARG A 6 -4.35 -27.25 9.47
N SER A 7 -3.11 -27.61 9.79
CA SER A 7 -2.22 -26.75 10.55
C SER A 7 -2.22 -25.38 9.87
N LEU A 8 -2.83 -24.38 10.52
CA LEU A 8 -2.83 -23.02 10.00
C LEU A 8 -1.38 -22.53 9.96
N SER A 9 -0.97 -21.97 8.83
CA SER A 9 0.35 -21.38 8.67
C SER A 9 0.43 -20.01 9.37
N ARG A 10 1.63 -19.57 9.70
CA ARG A 10 1.89 -18.19 10.17
C ARG A 10 1.23 -17.14 9.27
N LYS A 11 1.23 -17.36 7.95
CA LYS A 11 0.61 -16.49 6.94
C LYS A 11 -0.91 -16.38 7.10
N ASN A 12 -1.60 -17.46 7.49
CA ASN A 12 -3.05 -17.41 7.70
C ASN A 12 -3.41 -16.46 8.86
N TRP A 13 -2.64 -16.47 9.94
CA TRP A 13 -2.81 -15.54 11.05
C TRP A 13 -2.57 -14.08 10.64
N ILE A 14 -1.49 -13.82 9.91
CA ILE A 14 -1.16 -12.49 9.40
C ILE A 14 -2.28 -11.97 8.50
N ASN A 15 -2.71 -12.75 7.52
CA ASN A 15 -3.76 -12.35 6.59
C ASN A 15 -5.08 -12.08 7.32
N ARG A 16 -5.46 -12.94 8.28
CA ARG A 16 -6.68 -12.72 9.05
C ARG A 16 -6.59 -11.48 9.95
N ALA A 17 -5.41 -11.22 10.51
CA ALA A 17 -5.17 -10.04 11.34
C ALA A 17 -5.23 -8.74 10.50
N LEU A 18 -4.65 -8.73 9.31
CA LEU A 18 -4.74 -7.61 8.37
C LEU A 18 -6.20 -7.36 7.94
N GLN A 19 -6.94 -8.44 7.62
CA GLN A 19 -8.37 -8.31 7.31
C GLN A 19 -9.15 -7.72 8.48
N LYS A 20 -8.89 -8.18 9.70
CA LYS A 20 -9.56 -7.65 10.90
C LYS A 20 -9.17 -6.19 11.19
N LEU A 21 -7.92 -5.83 10.96
CA LEU A 21 -7.48 -4.43 11.04
C LEU A 21 -8.27 -3.56 10.05
N THR A 22 -8.42 -4.03 8.82
CA THR A 22 -9.14 -3.32 7.76
C THR A 22 -10.61 -3.14 8.07
N ASP A 23 -11.27 -4.20 8.54
CA ASP A 23 -12.73 -4.22 8.75
C ASP A 23 -13.16 -3.55 10.06
N GLU A 24 -12.37 -3.71 11.13
CA GLU A 24 -12.80 -3.38 12.49
C GLU A 24 -11.82 -2.49 13.27
N GLY A 25 -10.64 -2.23 12.70
CA GLY A 25 -9.57 -1.43 13.34
C GLY A 25 -8.67 -2.22 14.28
N ILE A 26 -7.56 -1.57 14.70
CA ILE A 26 -6.48 -2.22 15.48
C ILE A 26 -6.93 -2.72 16.85
N ASP A 27 -7.90 -2.08 17.48
CA ASP A 27 -8.40 -2.45 18.79
C ASP A 27 -9.12 -3.82 18.80
N LYS A 28 -9.59 -4.27 17.64
CA LYS A 28 -10.24 -5.57 17.46
C LYS A 28 -9.27 -6.69 17.09
N VAL A 29 -8.02 -6.37 16.74
CA VAL A 29 -6.97 -7.36 16.47
C VAL A 29 -6.47 -7.95 17.78
N SER A 30 -7.08 -9.03 18.23
CA SER A 30 -6.71 -9.77 19.44
C SER A 30 -6.57 -11.25 19.18
N ILE A 31 -5.68 -11.92 19.95
CA ILE A 31 -5.45 -13.38 19.82
C ILE A 31 -6.76 -14.17 19.93
N ALA A 32 -7.64 -13.77 20.86
CA ALA A 32 -8.92 -14.43 21.07
C ALA A 32 -9.88 -14.27 19.90
N ALA A 33 -9.96 -13.07 19.31
CA ALA A 33 -10.79 -12.79 18.15
C ALA A 33 -10.30 -13.57 16.93
N LEU A 34 -8.99 -13.53 16.67
CA LEU A 34 -8.38 -14.21 15.53
C LEU A 34 -8.51 -15.74 15.62
N ALA A 35 -8.30 -16.32 16.81
CA ALA A 35 -8.48 -17.76 17.04
C ALA A 35 -9.91 -18.19 16.75
N ARG A 36 -10.90 -17.41 17.21
CA ARG A 36 -12.32 -17.65 16.91
C ARG A 36 -12.61 -17.55 15.42
N ASP A 37 -12.13 -16.50 14.76
CA ASP A 37 -12.36 -16.28 13.34
C ASP A 37 -11.73 -17.38 12.46
N LEU A 38 -10.61 -17.93 12.89
CA LEU A 38 -9.90 -19.02 12.23
C LEU A 38 -10.39 -20.42 12.66
N SER A 39 -11.36 -20.49 13.60
CA SER A 39 -11.90 -21.73 14.15
C SER A 39 -10.84 -22.64 14.77
N VAL A 40 -9.89 -22.07 15.50
CA VAL A 40 -8.80 -22.77 16.20
C VAL A 40 -8.70 -22.35 17.67
N THR A 41 -7.89 -23.07 18.45
CA THR A 41 -7.61 -22.71 19.85
C THR A 41 -6.59 -21.59 19.93
N LYS A 42 -6.60 -20.82 21.03
CA LYS A 42 -5.55 -19.84 21.33
C LYS A 42 -4.15 -20.45 21.38
N GLY A 43 -4.04 -21.71 21.81
CA GLY A 43 -2.79 -22.47 21.84
C GLY A 43 -2.13 -22.57 20.46
N SER A 44 -2.93 -22.68 19.39
CA SER A 44 -2.44 -22.71 18.00
C SER A 44 -1.71 -21.43 17.60
N PHE A 45 -2.05 -20.28 18.18
CA PHE A 45 -1.36 -19.01 17.96
C PHE A 45 0.10 -19.06 18.41
N TYR A 46 0.35 -19.60 19.61
CA TYR A 46 1.67 -19.61 20.24
C TYR A 46 2.69 -20.56 19.56
N TRP A 47 2.24 -21.38 18.60
CA TRP A 47 3.14 -22.10 17.70
C TRP A 47 3.78 -21.21 16.64
N HIS A 48 3.20 -20.01 16.38
CA HIS A 48 3.61 -19.13 15.30
C HIS A 48 4.13 -17.78 15.78
N PHE A 49 3.65 -17.31 16.92
CA PHE A 49 3.96 -15.99 17.48
C PHE A 49 4.16 -16.08 18.99
N LYS A 50 5.12 -15.32 19.47
CA LYS A 50 5.41 -15.22 20.89
C LYS A 50 4.26 -14.56 21.68
N ASP A 51 3.75 -13.46 21.12
CA ASP A 51 2.70 -12.64 21.70
C ASP A 51 1.97 -11.83 20.60
N ARG A 52 1.04 -10.97 21.01
CA ARG A 52 0.32 -10.08 20.09
C ARG A 52 1.27 -9.13 19.36
N GLU A 53 2.29 -8.63 20.03
CA GLU A 53 3.25 -7.67 19.50
C GLU A 53 4.06 -8.28 18.34
N ASP A 54 4.50 -9.54 18.48
CA ASP A 54 5.16 -10.29 17.41
C ASP A 54 4.25 -10.45 16.18
N LEU A 55 2.95 -10.68 16.37
CA LEU A 55 1.97 -10.69 15.28
C LEU A 55 1.85 -9.31 14.62
N LEU A 56 1.74 -8.24 15.40
CA LEU A 56 1.61 -6.88 14.87
C LEU A 56 2.85 -6.47 14.05
N GLN A 57 4.04 -6.81 14.55
CA GLN A 57 5.27 -6.61 13.82
C GLN A 57 5.28 -7.39 12.48
N ALA A 58 4.85 -8.64 12.51
CA ALA A 58 4.76 -9.48 11.31
C ALA A 58 3.70 -8.98 10.29
N MET A 59 2.64 -8.32 10.75
CA MET A 59 1.67 -7.67 9.87
C MET A 59 2.30 -6.50 9.10
N LEU A 60 3.08 -5.67 9.79
CA LEU A 60 3.79 -4.54 9.18
C LEU A 60 4.85 -5.00 8.17
N GLU A 61 5.68 -5.96 8.55
CA GLU A 61 6.67 -6.56 7.65
C GLU A 61 6.02 -7.18 6.39
N HIS A 62 4.87 -7.81 6.58
CA HIS A 62 4.12 -8.37 5.45
C HIS A 62 3.58 -7.27 4.53
N TRP A 63 3.05 -6.19 5.09
CA TRP A 63 2.57 -5.04 4.33
C TRP A 63 3.68 -4.35 3.54
N GLU A 64 4.82 -4.02 4.16
CA GLU A 64 5.99 -3.44 3.50
C GLU A 64 6.46 -4.33 2.33
N LYS A 65 6.59 -5.63 2.58
CA LYS A 65 7.07 -6.60 1.59
C LYS A 65 6.11 -6.80 0.42
N THR A 66 4.83 -6.93 0.69
CA THR A 66 3.82 -7.23 -0.35
C THR A 66 3.29 -5.98 -1.05
N GLY A 67 3.45 -4.81 -0.43
CA GLY A 67 3.10 -3.51 -0.98
C GLY A 67 4.16 -3.03 -1.97
N SER A 68 5.08 -2.23 -1.47
CA SER A 68 6.03 -1.50 -2.32
C SER A 68 7.11 -2.37 -2.91
N GLU A 69 7.69 -3.30 -2.14
CA GLU A 69 8.83 -4.10 -2.61
C GLU A 69 8.48 -4.97 -3.84
N VAL A 70 7.30 -5.58 -3.83
CA VAL A 70 6.83 -6.37 -4.98
C VAL A 70 6.56 -5.48 -6.19
N VAL A 71 5.98 -4.29 -5.99
CA VAL A 71 5.72 -3.32 -7.07
C VAL A 71 7.04 -2.85 -7.69
N PHE A 72 8.00 -2.43 -6.87
CA PHE A 72 9.29 -1.93 -7.36
C PHE A 72 10.05 -3.00 -8.17
N LYS A 73 10.12 -4.23 -7.65
CA LYS A 73 10.74 -5.35 -8.39
C LYS A 73 10.07 -5.64 -9.73
N GLU A 74 8.75 -5.53 -9.80
CA GLU A 74 8.02 -5.74 -11.04
C GLU A 74 8.26 -4.61 -12.04
N VAL A 75 8.27 -3.37 -11.57
CA VAL A 75 8.55 -2.17 -12.37
C VAL A 75 9.99 -2.19 -12.91
N ASP A 76 10.97 -2.54 -12.07
CA ASP A 76 12.36 -2.65 -12.50
C ASP A 76 12.57 -3.76 -13.55
N ARG A 77 11.83 -4.88 -13.41
CA ARG A 77 11.88 -5.99 -14.38
C ARG A 77 11.34 -5.61 -15.75
N VAL A 78 10.33 -4.72 -15.81
CA VAL A 78 9.77 -4.27 -17.10
C VAL A 78 10.78 -3.44 -17.89
N GLY A 79 11.65 -2.70 -17.18
CA GLY A 79 12.67 -1.86 -17.78
C GLY A 79 12.12 -0.75 -18.68
N GLY A 80 12.98 -0.13 -19.47
CA GLY A 80 12.68 1.04 -20.30
C GLY A 80 12.93 2.34 -19.56
N ASP A 81 12.45 3.45 -20.09
CA ASP A 81 12.60 4.78 -19.51
C ASP A 81 11.68 5.01 -18.29
N GLY A 82 11.94 6.08 -17.56
CA GLY A 82 11.16 6.45 -16.36
C GLY A 82 9.67 6.58 -16.65
N LYS A 83 9.27 7.12 -17.81
CA LYS A 83 7.86 7.26 -18.21
C LYS A 83 7.16 5.91 -18.34
N ARG A 84 7.79 4.96 -19.03
CA ARG A 84 7.26 3.59 -19.21
C ARG A 84 7.11 2.91 -17.86
N ARG A 85 8.12 3.02 -17.00
CA ARG A 85 8.12 2.42 -15.66
C ARG A 85 7.05 3.05 -14.75
N LEU A 86 6.87 4.38 -14.78
CA LEU A 86 5.79 5.07 -14.04
C LEU A 86 4.41 4.64 -14.52
N LYS A 87 4.19 4.53 -15.84
CA LYS A 87 2.91 4.02 -16.38
C LYS A 87 2.64 2.58 -15.94
N HIS A 88 3.67 1.72 -15.95
CA HIS A 88 3.51 0.33 -15.49
C HIS A 88 3.18 0.28 -13.99
N MET A 89 3.91 1.04 -13.16
CA MET A 89 3.65 1.16 -11.73
C MET A 89 2.21 1.61 -11.44
N SER A 90 1.77 2.67 -12.13
CA SER A 90 0.41 3.18 -11.98
C SER A 90 -0.64 2.15 -12.38
N GLY A 91 -0.41 1.39 -13.46
CA GLY A 91 -1.30 0.32 -13.87
C GLY A 91 -1.43 -0.81 -12.85
N ILE A 92 -0.34 -1.14 -12.12
CA ILE A 92 -0.39 -2.08 -11.00
C ILE A 92 -1.22 -1.50 -9.86
N ILE A 93 -0.95 -0.24 -9.49
CA ILE A 93 -1.63 0.43 -8.37
C ILE A 93 -3.11 0.61 -8.68
N PHE A 94 -3.48 1.13 -9.86
CA PHE A 94 -4.87 1.35 -10.25
C PHE A 94 -5.72 0.08 -10.31
N LYS A 95 -5.12 -1.07 -10.64
CA LYS A 95 -5.81 -2.38 -10.60
C LYS A 95 -5.99 -2.95 -9.20
N ARG A 96 -5.21 -2.51 -8.23
CA ARG A 96 -5.29 -2.95 -6.84
C ARG A 96 -6.35 -2.22 -6.02
N TYR A 97 -7.10 -1.29 -6.66
CA TYR A 97 -8.15 -0.54 -6.00
C TYR A 97 -9.27 -1.47 -5.46
N GLY A 98 -9.57 -1.32 -4.19
CA GLY A 98 -10.52 -2.13 -3.45
C GLY A 98 -9.94 -2.55 -2.10
N ASP A 99 -9.67 -3.82 -1.91
CA ASP A 99 -9.26 -4.38 -0.60
C ASP A 99 -7.94 -3.82 -0.05
N GLN A 100 -6.96 -3.50 -0.92
CA GLN A 100 -5.67 -2.96 -0.46
C GLN A 100 -5.75 -1.49 -0.01
N LEU A 101 -6.67 -0.72 -0.57
CA LEU A 101 -6.87 0.68 -0.18
C LEU A 101 -7.41 0.81 1.23
N ASN A 102 -8.36 -0.04 1.59
CA ASN A 102 -8.93 -0.08 2.93
C ASN A 102 -7.85 -0.43 3.97
N LEU A 103 -6.90 -1.30 3.62
CA LEU A 103 -5.76 -1.61 4.48
C LEU A 103 -4.84 -0.39 4.70
N GLU A 104 -4.51 0.37 3.64
CA GLU A 104 -3.70 1.59 3.76
C GLU A 104 -4.37 2.61 4.71
N LEU A 105 -5.68 2.82 4.60
CA LEU A 105 -6.42 3.68 5.52
C LEU A 105 -6.36 3.17 6.96
N ALA A 106 -6.58 1.89 7.17
CA ALA A 106 -6.57 1.28 8.50
C ALA A 106 -5.17 1.36 9.15
N LEU A 107 -4.10 1.18 8.36
CA LEU A 107 -2.72 1.36 8.83
C LEU A 107 -2.44 2.82 9.21
N ARG A 108 -2.86 3.79 8.40
CA ARG A 108 -2.70 5.22 8.71
C ARG A 108 -3.51 5.63 9.94
N ASP A 109 -4.71 5.08 10.15
CA ASP A 109 -5.46 5.29 11.39
C ASP A 109 -4.74 4.70 12.60
N TRP A 110 -4.16 3.51 12.47
CA TRP A 110 -3.32 2.93 13.52
C TRP A 110 -2.08 3.79 13.79
N GLY A 111 -1.37 4.26 12.75
CA GLY A 111 -0.21 5.14 12.90
C GLY A 111 -0.51 6.48 13.57
N ARG A 112 -1.74 7.00 13.44
CA ARG A 112 -2.16 8.20 14.20
C ARG A 112 -2.35 7.96 15.69
N LYS A 113 -2.65 6.72 16.08
CA LYS A 113 -2.85 6.32 17.48
C LYS A 113 -1.56 5.84 18.13
N ASP A 114 -0.61 5.35 17.36
CA ASP A 114 0.68 4.83 17.84
C ASP A 114 1.84 5.49 17.08
N PRO A 115 2.63 6.35 17.74
CA PRO A 115 3.75 7.06 17.11
C PRO A 115 4.79 6.13 16.46
N LYS A 116 5.06 4.95 17.05
CA LYS A 116 6.01 3.99 16.48
C LYS A 116 5.54 3.45 15.13
N ILE A 117 4.24 3.19 15.01
CA ILE A 117 3.64 2.78 13.75
C ILE A 117 3.63 3.93 12.75
N GLY A 118 3.36 5.16 13.23
CA GLY A 118 3.46 6.37 12.42
C GLY A 118 4.84 6.55 11.78
N GLU A 119 5.92 6.29 12.54
CA GLU A 119 7.30 6.32 12.04
C GLU A 119 7.58 5.23 10.98
N ILE A 120 7.01 4.04 11.13
CA ILE A 120 7.13 2.96 10.15
C ILE A 120 6.45 3.36 8.84
N ILE A 121 5.24 3.91 8.93
CA ILE A 121 4.49 4.39 7.77
C ILE A 121 5.23 5.53 7.06
N ALA A 122 5.75 6.49 7.83
CA ALA A 122 6.51 7.62 7.28
C ALA A 122 7.77 7.17 6.51
N ARG A 123 8.51 6.18 7.04
CA ARG A 123 9.65 5.59 6.32
C ARG A 123 9.25 4.91 5.03
N GLU A 124 8.13 4.20 5.04
CA GLU A 124 7.64 3.53 3.83
C GLU A 124 7.14 4.53 2.79
N ASP A 125 6.48 5.61 3.22
CA ASP A 125 6.08 6.70 2.33
C ASP A 125 7.31 7.40 1.72
N GLU A 126 8.36 7.65 2.51
CA GLU A 126 9.62 8.22 1.99
C GLU A 126 10.29 7.28 0.97
N ARG A 127 10.33 5.98 1.23
CA ARG A 127 10.84 4.98 0.29
C ARG A 127 10.07 4.97 -1.03
N ARG A 128 8.74 5.12 -0.98
CA ARG A 128 7.86 5.23 -2.16
C ARG A 128 8.16 6.51 -2.93
N MET A 129 8.31 7.62 -2.20
CA MET A 129 8.67 8.92 -2.78
C MET A 129 10.04 8.89 -3.46
N ASP A 130 11.07 8.31 -2.81
CA ASP A 130 12.41 8.20 -3.38
C ASP A 130 12.40 7.40 -4.69
N TYR A 131 11.65 6.31 -4.74
CA TYR A 131 11.51 5.52 -5.96
C TYR A 131 10.89 6.33 -7.10
N MET A 132 9.81 7.08 -6.82
CA MET A 132 9.17 7.95 -7.81
C MET A 132 10.05 9.13 -8.23
N ARG A 133 10.80 9.75 -7.29
CA ARG A 133 11.80 10.78 -7.58
C ARG A 133 12.84 10.28 -8.57
N GLY A 134 13.36 9.06 -8.37
CA GLY A 134 14.29 8.42 -9.28
C GLY A 134 13.71 8.27 -10.69
N LEU A 135 12.49 7.78 -10.81
CA LEU A 135 11.84 7.60 -12.11
C LEU A 135 11.52 8.93 -12.81
N PHE A 136 11.07 9.95 -12.08
CA PHE A 136 10.85 11.28 -12.64
C PHE A 136 12.17 12.00 -12.99
N GLY A 137 13.26 11.73 -12.26
CA GLY A 137 14.60 12.23 -12.58
C GLY A 137 15.16 11.71 -13.89
N GLU A 138 14.65 10.56 -14.42
CA GLU A 138 14.98 10.09 -15.76
C GLU A 138 14.21 10.84 -16.87
N ILE A 139 13.17 11.60 -16.51
CA ILE A 139 12.28 12.28 -17.46
C ILE A 139 12.57 13.79 -17.45
N TYR A 140 12.89 14.34 -16.29
CA TYR A 140 13.08 15.77 -16.08
C TYR A 140 14.46 16.07 -15.54
N ASP A 141 15.24 16.89 -16.24
CA ASP A 141 16.59 17.31 -15.83
C ASP A 141 16.60 18.20 -14.58
N ASP A 142 15.51 18.97 -14.36
CA ASP A 142 15.37 19.80 -13.17
C ASP A 142 14.87 18.97 -11.98
N PRO A 143 15.69 18.78 -10.93
CA PRO A 143 15.29 17.99 -9.77
C PRO A 143 14.09 18.55 -9.01
N LYS A 144 13.82 19.87 -9.09
CA LYS A 144 12.64 20.48 -8.48
C LYS A 144 11.36 20.07 -9.22
N ILE A 145 11.44 19.93 -10.53
CA ILE A 145 10.31 19.43 -11.35
C ILE A 145 10.08 17.95 -11.04
N ALA A 146 11.14 17.15 -11.02
CA ALA A 146 11.04 15.72 -10.68
C ALA A 146 10.42 15.51 -9.28
N GLU A 147 10.87 16.27 -8.27
CA GLU A 147 10.29 16.25 -6.92
C GLU A 147 8.80 16.61 -6.93
N ALA A 148 8.42 17.71 -7.58
CA ALA A 148 7.03 18.16 -7.64
C ALA A 148 6.12 17.11 -8.33
N LYS A 149 6.59 16.49 -9.42
CA LYS A 149 5.84 15.45 -10.13
C LYS A 149 5.70 14.17 -9.30
N ALA A 150 6.75 13.76 -8.59
CA ALA A 150 6.71 12.63 -7.65
C ALA A 150 5.68 12.88 -6.54
N TRP A 151 5.70 14.06 -5.96
CA TRP A 151 4.76 14.49 -4.92
C TRP A 151 3.30 14.49 -5.39
N LEU A 152 3.06 15.01 -6.61
CA LEU A 152 1.72 15.01 -7.22
C LEU A 152 1.21 13.58 -7.49
N LEU A 153 2.06 12.69 -8.02
CA LEU A 153 1.67 11.30 -8.27
C LEU A 153 1.38 10.55 -6.98
N PHE A 154 2.21 10.72 -5.95
CA PHE A 154 1.96 10.12 -4.65
C PHE A 154 0.69 10.65 -4.01
N SER A 155 0.45 11.97 -4.10
CA SER A 155 -0.79 12.59 -3.63
C SER A 155 -2.02 12.05 -4.37
N LEU A 156 -1.92 11.77 -5.67
CA LEU A 156 -2.98 11.13 -6.44
C LEU A 156 -3.29 9.74 -5.87
N TYR A 157 -2.27 8.91 -5.61
CA TYR A 157 -2.47 7.57 -5.04
C TYR A 157 -3.10 7.61 -3.64
N VAL A 158 -2.66 8.52 -2.79
CA VAL A 158 -3.23 8.69 -1.44
C VAL A 158 -4.62 9.31 -1.51
N GLY A 159 -4.82 10.31 -2.36
CA GLY A 159 -6.12 10.99 -2.55
C GLY A 159 -7.22 10.04 -2.99
N GLU A 160 -6.90 9.11 -3.88
CA GLU A 160 -7.83 8.08 -4.34
C GLU A 160 -8.42 7.21 -3.23
N ILE A 161 -7.67 7.01 -2.15
CA ILE A 161 -8.12 6.24 -0.98
C ILE A 161 -9.16 7.02 -0.17
N ILE A 162 -9.09 8.35 -0.21
CA ILE A 162 -9.84 9.25 0.69
C ILE A 162 -11.04 9.88 -0.02
N ILE A 163 -10.93 10.11 -1.36
CA ILE A 163 -11.96 10.81 -2.12
C ILE A 163 -13.18 9.92 -2.33
N ALA A 164 -14.28 10.27 -1.68
CA ALA A 164 -15.57 9.59 -1.81
C ALA A 164 -16.52 10.27 -2.83
N ALA A 165 -16.03 11.25 -3.59
CA ALA A 165 -16.87 11.95 -4.56
C ALA A 165 -17.32 11.01 -5.68
N PRO A 166 -18.63 11.06 -6.07
CA PRO A 166 -19.13 10.25 -7.17
C PRO A 166 -18.54 10.72 -8.50
N MET A 167 -18.22 9.77 -9.38
CA MET A 167 -17.79 10.07 -10.74
C MET A 167 -19.01 10.52 -11.57
N LYS A 168 -18.81 11.52 -12.45
CA LYS A 168 -19.90 12.09 -13.25
C LYS A 168 -20.04 11.41 -14.61
N GLU A 169 -19.03 11.49 -15.45
CA GLU A 169 -19.09 11.04 -16.86
C GLU A 169 -18.02 10.02 -17.20
N GLN A 170 -16.85 10.10 -16.56
CA GLN A 170 -15.71 9.21 -16.80
C GLN A 170 -15.66 8.11 -15.75
N SER A 171 -15.15 6.96 -16.13
CA SER A 171 -14.77 5.93 -15.15
C SER A 171 -13.60 6.42 -14.29
N ARG A 172 -13.49 5.86 -13.07
CA ARG A 172 -12.39 6.18 -12.17
C ARG A 172 -11.03 5.87 -12.82
N GLU A 173 -10.94 4.76 -13.52
CA GLU A 173 -9.72 4.36 -14.22
C GLU A 173 -9.33 5.36 -15.31
N GLU A 174 -10.26 5.80 -16.15
CA GLU A 174 -10.01 6.82 -17.18
C GLU A 174 -9.50 8.13 -16.58
N LEU A 175 -10.11 8.58 -15.48
CA LEU A 175 -9.66 9.80 -14.78
C LEU A 175 -8.24 9.66 -14.24
N LEU A 176 -7.92 8.53 -13.62
CA LEU A 176 -6.58 8.29 -13.07
C LEU A 176 -5.50 8.27 -14.16
N TRP A 177 -5.81 7.65 -15.32
CA TRP A 177 -4.90 7.67 -16.46
C TRP A 177 -4.73 9.07 -17.03
N ALA A 178 -5.80 9.86 -17.12
CA ALA A 178 -5.73 11.26 -17.56
C ALA A 178 -4.89 12.11 -16.60
N CYS A 179 -5.07 11.96 -15.29
CA CYS A 179 -4.24 12.62 -14.27
C CYS A 179 -2.75 12.24 -14.43
N LEU A 180 -2.46 10.96 -14.60
CA LEU A 180 -1.09 10.50 -14.81
C LEU A 180 -0.48 11.10 -16.09
N ASP A 181 -1.21 11.07 -17.21
CA ASP A 181 -0.71 11.60 -18.47
C ASP A 181 -0.42 13.11 -18.39
N SER A 182 -1.22 13.86 -17.65
CA SER A 182 -0.97 15.30 -17.41
C SER A 182 0.36 15.58 -16.69
N LEU A 183 0.85 14.62 -15.90
CA LEU A 183 2.17 14.75 -15.25
C LEU A 183 3.34 14.70 -16.23
N PHE A 184 3.15 14.14 -17.43
CA PHE A 184 4.18 14.05 -18.48
C PHE A 184 4.14 15.22 -19.48
N GLU A 185 3.13 16.07 -19.40
CA GLU A 185 3.05 17.25 -20.22
C GLU A 185 4.07 18.29 -19.73
N ASN A 186 4.95 18.73 -20.65
CA ASN A 186 5.83 19.85 -20.40
C ASN A 186 5.00 21.14 -20.44
N ASN A 187 4.85 21.82 -19.33
CA ASN A 187 4.35 23.21 -19.30
C ASN A 187 5.35 24.10 -20.05
N LYS A 188 5.24 24.17 -21.37
CA LYS A 188 5.95 25.18 -22.22
C LYS A 188 5.36 26.58 -22.08
N ALA A 189 4.52 26.85 -21.10
CA ALA A 189 3.81 28.11 -20.95
C ALA A 189 4.08 28.75 -19.57
N ALA A 190 5.31 29.20 -19.33
CA ALA A 190 5.60 30.15 -18.26
C ALA A 190 6.84 31.00 -18.54
N ASN A 191 7.12 31.38 -19.81
CA ASN A 191 8.04 32.46 -20.14
C ASN A 191 7.51 33.18 -21.40
N SER A 192 6.51 34.00 -21.19
CA SER A 192 6.09 35.05 -22.12
C SER A 192 5.75 36.28 -21.31
#